data_58c0e7ef1c9bbec65bcd7440685e00f2
#
_entry.id   58c0e7ef1c9bbec65bcd7440685e00f2
#
_cell.length_a   1.000
_cell.length_b   1.000
_cell.length_c   1.000
_cell.angle_alpha   90.00
_cell.angle_beta   90.00
_cell.angle_gamma   90.00
#
_symmetry.space_group_name_H-M   'P 1'
#
loop_
_entity.id
_entity.type
_entity.pdbx_description
1 polymer ?
#
loop_
_entity_poly.entity_id
_entity_poly.type
_entity_poly.pdbx_seq_one_letter_code
_entity_poly.pdbx_strand_id
1 'polypeptide(L)'
;MLKAGINTPQPATPVYRAGRFYQLEMPFIEGATAYDLLKSELPVSQDLLYELARGLGKIVGRIARAGLRHRDLKLENVVVKASSQEATPLSLWLIDPVGIRSSYSLTDSLVCMLDRLAIQPLNDGLAVPLSLQIICIQSALGQLSGIQRRHFFQLLRKSLLDSRFRAHQI
;
A
#
# COMPACT_ATOMS: atom_id res chain seq x y z
N MET A 1 5.75 12.42 -3.26
CA MET A 1 4.44 11.83 -2.96
C MET A 1 3.30 12.73 -3.38
N LEU A 2 3.24 14.00 -2.97
CA LEU A 2 2.20 14.94 -3.42
C LEU A 2 2.09 15.05 -4.94
N LYS A 3 3.23 15.11 -5.65
CA LYS A 3 3.25 15.14 -7.13
C LYS A 3 2.66 13.86 -7.76
N ALA A 4 2.64 12.75 -7.02
CA ALA A 4 2.01 11.50 -7.45
C ALA A 4 0.51 11.43 -7.07
N GLY A 5 -0.05 12.47 -6.45
CA GLY A 5 -1.44 12.52 -6.03
C GLY A 5 -1.77 11.52 -4.91
N ILE A 6 -0.81 11.28 -4.00
CA ILE A 6 -0.97 10.39 -2.85
C ILE A 6 -1.04 11.24 -1.60
N ASN A 7 -2.09 11.04 -0.80
CA ASN A 7 -2.22 11.70 0.49
C ASN A 7 -1.15 11.19 1.44
N THR A 8 -0.38 12.09 2.01
CA THR A 8 0.61 11.79 3.05
C THR A 8 0.67 12.99 3.99
N PRO A 9 0.84 12.79 5.29
CA PRO A 9 0.98 13.90 6.22
C PRO A 9 2.19 14.73 5.82
N GLN A 10 2.01 16.05 5.83
CA GLN A 10 3.10 16.98 5.57
C GLN A 10 3.77 17.30 6.90
N PRO A 11 5.11 17.43 6.92
CA PRO A 11 5.80 17.92 8.12
C PRO A 11 5.18 19.23 8.61
N ALA A 12 4.86 19.27 9.90
CA ALA A 12 4.35 20.49 10.55
C ALA A 12 5.48 21.49 10.76
N THR A 13 6.72 20.99 10.94
CA THR A 13 7.93 21.78 11.14
C THR A 13 9.05 21.25 10.23
N PRO A 14 10.04 22.08 9.89
CA PRO A 14 11.28 21.59 9.31
C PRO A 14 11.95 20.56 10.24
N VAL A 15 12.68 19.63 9.64
CA VAL A 15 13.50 18.67 10.41
C VAL A 15 14.50 19.47 11.27
N TYR A 16 14.52 19.23 12.56
CA TYR A 16 15.46 19.87 13.47
C TYR A 16 16.29 18.85 14.25
N ARG A 17 17.46 19.26 14.69
CA ARG A 17 18.37 18.42 15.46
C ARG A 17 18.06 18.52 16.96
N ALA A 18 17.81 17.37 17.58
CA ALA A 18 17.62 17.23 19.02
C ALA A 18 18.74 16.33 19.59
N GLY A 19 19.81 16.96 20.08
CA GLY A 19 21.01 16.23 20.51
C GLY A 19 21.68 15.48 19.34
N ARG A 20 21.77 14.13 19.45
CA ARG A 20 22.29 13.25 18.39
C ARG A 20 21.25 12.75 17.40
N PHE A 21 19.98 13.12 17.59
CA PHE A 21 18.86 12.68 16.77
C PHE A 21 18.31 13.82 15.92
N TYR A 22 17.63 13.44 14.84
CA TYR A 22 16.81 14.35 14.05
C TYR A 22 15.35 14.08 14.36
N GLN A 23 14.57 15.15 14.56
CA GLN A 23 13.14 15.07 14.82
C GLN A 23 12.35 15.67 13.67
N LEU A 24 11.23 15.07 13.39
CA LEU A 24 10.26 15.50 12.38
C LEU A 24 8.87 15.42 13.01
N GLU A 25 8.20 16.55 13.08
CA GLU A 25 6.81 16.59 13.55
C GLU A 25 5.87 16.46 12.36
N MET A 26 4.94 15.53 12.47
CA MET A 26 3.90 15.31 11.46
C MET A 26 2.52 15.33 12.11
N PRO A 27 1.48 15.85 11.41
CA PRO A 27 0.12 15.80 11.93
C PRO A 27 -0.33 14.36 12.10
N PHE A 28 -1.04 14.10 13.18
CA PHE A 28 -1.75 12.83 13.38
C PHE A 28 -2.91 12.75 12.37
N ILE A 29 -3.02 11.61 11.72
CA ILE A 29 -4.13 11.32 10.80
C ILE A 29 -5.12 10.42 11.54
N GLU A 30 -6.28 10.99 11.87
CA GLU A 30 -7.37 10.27 12.52
C GLU A 30 -8.00 9.26 11.55
N GLY A 31 -8.17 8.02 12.00
CA GLY A 31 -8.75 6.92 11.22
C GLY A 31 -8.24 5.56 11.68
N ALA A 32 -8.79 4.50 11.11
CA ALA A 32 -8.30 3.15 11.29
C ALA A 32 -7.23 2.82 10.24
N THR A 33 -6.27 1.96 10.54
CA THR A 33 -5.37 1.47 9.50
C THR A 33 -6.09 0.49 8.58
N ALA A 34 -5.59 0.32 7.36
CA ALA A 34 -6.13 -0.68 6.45
C ALA A 34 -6.00 -2.10 7.04
N TYR A 35 -5.00 -2.33 7.87
CA TYR A 35 -4.81 -3.58 8.59
C TYR A 35 -5.89 -3.81 9.65
N ASP A 36 -6.19 -2.79 10.48
CA ASP A 36 -7.22 -2.88 11.51
C ASP A 36 -8.60 -3.18 10.92
N LEU A 37 -8.92 -2.56 9.78
CA LEU A 37 -10.18 -2.81 9.08
C LEU A 37 -10.30 -4.25 8.57
N LEU A 38 -9.19 -4.84 8.09
CA LEU A 38 -9.19 -6.23 7.63
C LEU A 38 -9.21 -7.24 8.78
N LYS A 39 -8.66 -6.86 9.94
CA LYS A 39 -8.62 -7.70 11.15
C LYS A 39 -9.85 -7.54 12.04
N SER A 40 -10.68 -6.54 11.78
CA SER A 40 -11.82 -6.20 12.61
C SER A 40 -12.78 -7.38 12.75
N GLU A 41 -13.13 -7.70 13.99
CA GLU A 41 -14.20 -8.66 14.31
C GLU A 41 -15.60 -8.05 14.06
N LEU A 42 -15.69 -6.72 13.96
CA LEU A 42 -16.92 -6.04 13.61
C LEU A 42 -17.19 -6.20 12.10
N PRO A 43 -18.46 -6.36 11.71
CA PRO A 43 -18.81 -6.51 10.31
C PRO A 43 -18.46 -5.23 9.51
N VAL A 44 -17.40 -5.31 8.74
CA VAL A 44 -17.03 -4.28 7.75
C VAL A 44 -17.82 -4.54 6.48
N SER A 45 -18.45 -3.51 5.91
CA SER A 45 -19.23 -3.69 4.68
C SER A 45 -18.34 -4.15 3.53
N GLN A 46 -18.87 -5.03 2.70
CA GLN A 46 -18.14 -5.56 1.54
C GLN A 46 -17.76 -4.44 0.55
N ASP A 47 -18.62 -3.44 0.39
CA ASP A 47 -18.35 -2.28 -0.48
C ASP A 47 -17.15 -1.48 0.03
N LEU A 48 -17.04 -1.27 1.35
CA LEU A 48 -15.89 -0.58 1.95
C LEU A 48 -14.59 -1.36 1.70
N LEU A 49 -14.62 -2.70 1.84
CA LEU A 49 -13.46 -3.55 1.54
C LEU A 49 -13.07 -3.49 0.06
N TYR A 50 -14.04 -3.46 -0.85
CA TYR A 50 -13.77 -3.31 -2.28
C TYR A 50 -13.19 -1.93 -2.61
N GLU A 51 -13.69 -0.86 -1.99
CA GLU A 51 -13.12 0.48 -2.16
C GLU A 51 -11.72 0.59 -1.58
N LEU A 52 -11.47 -0.02 -0.42
CA LEU A 52 -10.14 -0.12 0.18
C LEU A 52 -9.17 -0.82 -0.78
N ALA A 53 -9.53 -1.99 -1.30
CA ALA A 53 -8.71 -2.74 -2.24
C ALA A 53 -8.39 -1.93 -3.51
N ARG A 54 -9.39 -1.24 -4.09
CA ARG A 54 -9.18 -0.33 -5.23
C ARG A 54 -8.26 0.82 -4.88
N GLY A 55 -8.45 1.42 -3.71
CA GLY A 55 -7.64 2.54 -3.23
C GLY A 55 -6.18 2.15 -3.03
N LEU A 56 -5.91 1.02 -2.38
CA LEU A 56 -4.57 0.46 -2.21
C LEU A 56 -3.89 0.21 -3.56
N GLY A 57 -4.58 -0.42 -4.50
CA GLY A 57 -4.06 -0.64 -5.85
C GLY A 57 -3.74 0.67 -6.57
N LYS A 58 -4.61 1.69 -6.46
CA LYS A 58 -4.36 3.02 -7.04
C LYS A 58 -3.11 3.68 -6.43
N ILE A 59 -2.89 3.57 -5.10
CA ILE A 59 -1.68 4.08 -4.43
C ILE A 59 -0.45 3.40 -5.02
N VAL A 60 -0.42 2.07 -5.07
CA VAL A 60 0.68 1.28 -5.66
C VAL A 60 0.96 1.72 -7.09
N GLY A 61 -0.07 1.78 -7.92
CA GLY A 61 0.07 2.19 -9.32
C GLY A 61 0.59 3.62 -9.49
N ARG A 62 0.16 4.56 -8.65
CA ARG A 62 0.63 5.97 -8.69
C ARG A 62 2.08 6.08 -8.26
N ILE A 63 2.51 5.39 -7.19
CA ILE A 63 3.91 5.37 -6.75
C ILE A 63 4.80 4.83 -7.87
N ALA A 64 4.43 3.68 -8.45
CA ALA A 64 5.22 3.03 -9.49
C ALA A 64 5.34 3.90 -10.76
N ARG A 65 4.22 4.51 -11.21
CA ARG A 65 4.24 5.43 -12.37
C ARG A 65 5.03 6.71 -12.15
N ALA A 66 5.18 7.14 -10.91
CA ALA A 66 6.04 8.26 -10.54
C ALA A 66 7.55 7.90 -10.54
N GLY A 67 7.93 6.69 -10.97
CA GLY A 67 9.31 6.22 -10.94
C GLY A 67 9.81 5.93 -9.52
N LEU A 68 8.89 5.60 -8.62
CA LEU A 68 9.18 5.35 -7.22
C LEU A 68 8.76 3.93 -6.82
N ARG A 69 9.31 3.46 -5.70
CA ARG A 69 8.83 2.28 -4.98
C ARG A 69 8.86 2.53 -3.48
N HIS A 70 7.91 1.96 -2.77
CA HIS A 70 7.91 1.92 -1.32
C HIS A 70 8.38 0.54 -0.85
N ARG A 71 9.49 0.48 -0.12
CA ARG A 71 10.13 -0.78 0.28
C ARG A 71 9.41 -1.49 1.42
N ASP A 72 8.64 -0.76 2.19
CA ASP A 72 7.91 -1.25 3.36
C ASP A 72 6.46 -0.79 3.34
N LEU A 73 5.79 -1.03 2.20
CA LEU A 73 4.37 -0.72 2.05
C LEU A 73 3.55 -1.79 2.77
N LYS A 74 3.17 -1.51 4.01
CA LYS A 74 2.32 -2.37 4.84
C LYS A 74 0.93 -1.77 4.96
N LEU A 75 -0.04 -2.60 5.29
CA LEU A 75 -1.41 -2.16 5.54
C LEU A 75 -1.52 -1.25 6.78
N GLU A 76 -0.65 -1.45 7.77
CA GLU A 76 -0.53 -0.57 8.94
C GLU A 76 -0.09 0.85 8.59
N ASN A 77 0.64 1.01 7.48
CA ASN A 77 1.13 2.31 7.01
C ASN A 77 0.10 3.06 6.16
N VAL A 78 -1.11 2.51 5.99
CA VAL A 78 -2.20 3.16 5.26
C VAL A 78 -3.36 3.40 6.18
N VAL A 79 -3.64 4.67 6.50
CA VAL A 79 -4.80 5.08 7.31
C VAL A 79 -5.97 5.36 6.41
N VAL A 80 -7.10 4.82 6.78
CA VAL A 80 -8.41 5.06 6.16
C VAL A 80 -9.10 6.14 6.98
N LYS A 81 -9.16 7.34 6.42
CA LYS A 81 -9.87 8.45 7.06
C LYS A 81 -11.36 8.32 6.77
N ALA A 82 -12.16 8.25 7.83
CA ALA A 82 -13.61 8.30 7.69
C ALA A 82 -14.03 9.63 7.07
N SER A 83 -14.90 9.55 6.07
CA SER A 83 -15.56 10.76 5.56
C SER A 83 -16.77 11.05 6.42
N SER A 84 -16.92 12.30 6.82
CA SER A 84 -18.12 12.78 7.52
C SER A 84 -19.36 12.85 6.63
N GLN A 85 -19.21 12.59 5.33
CA GLN A 85 -20.30 12.59 4.34
C GLN A 85 -20.32 11.23 3.63
N GLU A 86 -21.47 10.56 3.67
CA GLU A 86 -21.71 9.22 3.07
C GLU A 86 -21.40 9.13 1.56
N ALA A 87 -21.40 10.26 0.84
CA ALA A 87 -21.14 10.32 -0.60
C ALA A 87 -19.67 10.58 -0.97
N THR A 88 -18.76 10.72 0.00
CA THR A 88 -17.35 11.06 -0.31
C THR A 88 -16.52 9.80 -0.48
N PRO A 89 -15.71 9.69 -1.55
CA PRO A 89 -14.83 8.54 -1.75
C PRO A 89 -13.88 8.35 -0.58
N LEU A 90 -13.59 7.07 -0.27
CA LEU A 90 -12.65 6.68 0.77
C LEU A 90 -11.32 7.41 0.64
N SER A 91 -10.91 8.10 1.71
CA SER A 91 -9.65 8.84 1.73
C SER A 91 -8.55 7.99 2.39
N LEU A 92 -7.59 7.54 1.59
CA LEU A 92 -6.44 6.76 2.06
C LEU A 92 -5.22 7.66 2.23
N TRP A 93 -4.54 7.51 3.36
CA TRP A 93 -3.34 8.27 3.74
C TRP A 93 -2.17 7.32 4.00
N LEU A 94 -1.07 7.55 3.29
CA LEU A 94 0.18 6.83 3.54
C LEU A 94 0.98 7.59 4.61
N ILE A 95 1.12 7.00 5.81
CA ILE A 95 1.67 7.68 7.00
C ILE A 95 3.17 7.47 7.22
N ASP A 96 3.79 6.48 6.58
CA ASP A 96 5.24 6.26 6.65
C ASP A 96 5.91 6.36 5.28
N PRO A 97 6.36 7.55 4.85
CA PRO A 97 7.02 7.72 3.56
C PRO A 97 8.52 7.35 3.57
N VAL A 98 9.09 6.91 4.70
CA VAL A 98 10.54 6.66 4.84
C VAL A 98 11.05 5.56 3.92
N GLY A 99 10.20 4.59 3.61
CA GLY A 99 10.53 3.48 2.70
C GLY A 99 10.64 3.83 1.21
N ILE A 100 10.36 5.09 0.82
CA ILE A 100 10.31 5.47 -0.60
C ILE A 100 11.70 5.61 -1.20
N ARG A 101 11.87 5.04 -2.40
CA ARG A 101 13.12 5.08 -3.18
C ARG A 101 12.79 5.26 -4.66
N SER A 102 13.72 5.85 -5.41
CA SER A 102 13.66 5.88 -6.87
C SER A 102 13.72 4.46 -7.45
N SER A 103 13.01 4.24 -8.54
CA SER A 103 12.98 2.98 -9.25
C SER A 103 12.92 3.22 -10.75
N TYR A 104 13.72 2.45 -11.50
CA TYR A 104 13.79 2.53 -12.95
C TYR A 104 12.83 1.54 -13.65
N SER A 105 12.26 0.59 -12.90
CA SER A 105 11.35 -0.42 -13.43
C SER A 105 9.97 -0.27 -12.82
N LEU A 106 9.00 0.07 -13.66
CA LEU A 106 7.59 0.14 -13.29
C LEU A 106 7.09 -1.21 -12.77
N THR A 107 7.42 -2.29 -13.47
CA THR A 107 6.93 -3.64 -13.17
C THR A 107 7.50 -4.16 -11.85
N ASP A 108 8.81 -3.99 -11.62
CA ASP A 108 9.45 -4.40 -10.37
C ASP A 108 8.91 -3.59 -9.17
N SER A 109 8.63 -2.31 -9.38
CA SER A 109 8.02 -1.47 -8.34
C SER A 109 6.64 -1.97 -7.97
N LEU A 110 5.80 -2.32 -8.95
CA LEU A 110 4.47 -2.88 -8.72
C LEU A 110 4.54 -4.21 -7.96
N VAL A 111 5.39 -5.14 -8.43
CA VAL A 111 5.55 -6.46 -7.77
C VAL A 111 6.04 -6.29 -6.34
N CYS A 112 7.10 -5.50 -6.12
CA CYS A 112 7.67 -5.27 -4.79
C CYS A 112 6.62 -4.72 -3.80
N MET A 113 5.83 -3.72 -4.22
CA MET A 113 4.84 -3.10 -3.34
C MET A 113 3.63 -3.99 -3.08
N LEU A 114 3.14 -4.72 -4.09
CA LEU A 114 2.03 -5.67 -3.93
C LEU A 114 2.42 -6.86 -3.05
N ASP A 115 3.65 -7.37 -3.20
CA ASP A 115 4.21 -8.40 -2.36
C ASP A 115 4.24 -7.95 -0.88
N ARG A 116 4.70 -6.71 -0.61
CA ARG A 116 4.72 -6.15 0.74
C ARG A 116 3.33 -6.01 1.37
N LEU A 117 2.33 -5.59 0.60
CA LEU A 117 0.94 -5.55 1.08
C LEU A 117 0.39 -6.93 1.42
N ALA A 118 0.83 -7.98 0.73
CA ALA A 118 0.38 -9.35 0.95
C ALA A 118 1.10 -10.07 2.10
N ILE A 119 2.37 -9.73 2.36
CA ILE A 119 3.21 -10.43 3.37
C ILE A 119 2.67 -10.23 4.79
N GLN A 120 2.27 -9.02 5.16
CA GLN A 120 1.81 -8.75 6.54
C GLN A 120 0.59 -9.59 6.91
N PRO A 121 -0.54 -9.56 6.16
CA PRO A 121 -1.69 -10.42 6.47
C PRO A 121 -1.33 -11.90 6.49
N LEU A 122 -0.48 -12.34 5.56
CA LEU A 122 -0.06 -13.74 5.47
C LEU A 122 0.72 -14.18 6.72
N ASN A 123 1.66 -13.36 7.20
CA ASN A 123 2.45 -13.66 8.41
C ASN A 123 1.57 -13.71 9.67
N ASP A 124 0.53 -12.89 9.71
CA ASP A 124 -0.38 -12.81 10.85
C ASP A 124 -1.54 -13.82 10.75
N GLY A 125 -1.52 -14.70 9.74
CA GLY A 125 -2.56 -15.71 9.52
C GLY A 125 -3.91 -15.15 9.08
N LEU A 126 -3.93 -13.89 8.62
CA LEU A 126 -5.15 -13.22 8.16
C LEU A 126 -5.45 -13.61 6.71
N ALA A 127 -6.57 -14.32 6.51
CA ALA A 127 -7.01 -14.72 5.18
C ALA A 127 -7.67 -13.55 4.44
N VAL A 128 -6.92 -12.89 3.56
CA VAL A 128 -7.48 -11.85 2.68
C VAL A 128 -8.23 -12.51 1.51
N PRO A 129 -9.52 -12.23 1.31
CA PRO A 129 -10.29 -12.79 0.21
C PRO A 129 -9.65 -12.57 -1.16
N LEU A 130 -9.65 -13.59 -2.02
CA LEU A 130 -9.04 -13.52 -3.35
C LEU A 130 -9.64 -12.39 -4.20
N SER A 131 -10.94 -12.10 -4.06
CA SER A 131 -11.61 -10.99 -4.75
C SER A 131 -10.95 -9.64 -4.44
N LEU A 132 -10.60 -9.39 -3.19
CA LEU A 132 -9.94 -8.14 -2.78
C LEU A 132 -8.52 -8.06 -3.36
N GLN A 133 -7.78 -9.17 -3.36
CA GLN A 133 -6.45 -9.24 -3.95
C GLN A 133 -6.51 -8.94 -5.46
N ILE A 134 -7.46 -9.53 -6.18
CA ILE A 134 -7.65 -9.31 -7.63
C ILE A 134 -8.00 -7.84 -7.90
N ILE A 135 -8.92 -7.25 -7.15
CA ILE A 135 -9.32 -5.84 -7.30
C ILE A 135 -8.13 -4.91 -7.06
N CYS A 136 -7.33 -5.17 -6.02
CA CYS A 136 -6.12 -4.40 -5.72
C CYS A 136 -5.13 -4.48 -6.89
N ILE A 137 -4.80 -5.68 -7.35
CA ILE A 137 -3.87 -5.91 -8.47
C ILE A 137 -4.39 -5.21 -9.75
N GLN A 138 -5.65 -5.41 -10.14
CA GLN A 138 -6.24 -4.78 -11.31
C GLN A 138 -6.16 -3.25 -11.24
N SER A 139 -6.43 -2.69 -10.06
CA SER A 139 -6.35 -1.24 -9.83
C SER A 139 -4.91 -0.71 -9.90
N ALA A 140 -3.93 -1.49 -9.44
CA ALA A 140 -2.52 -1.14 -9.53
C ALA A 140 -2.00 -1.15 -10.97
N LEU A 141 -2.41 -2.16 -11.75
CA LEU A 141 -1.99 -2.31 -13.15
C LEU A 141 -2.53 -1.18 -14.04
N GLY A 142 -3.74 -0.68 -13.78
CA GLY A 142 -4.35 0.42 -14.53
C GLY A 142 -4.23 0.23 -16.04
N GLN A 143 -3.53 1.16 -16.70
CA GLN A 143 -3.37 1.21 -18.16
C GLN A 143 -2.08 0.53 -18.67
N LEU A 144 -1.54 -0.47 -17.99
CA LEU A 144 -0.38 -1.22 -18.51
C LEU A 144 -0.69 -1.87 -19.84
N SER A 145 0.28 -1.83 -20.77
CA SER A 145 0.20 -2.56 -22.03
C SER A 145 0.15 -4.08 -21.81
N GLY A 146 -0.31 -4.83 -22.81
CA GLY A 146 -0.36 -6.30 -22.73
C GLY A 146 1.01 -6.93 -22.45
N ILE A 147 2.09 -6.39 -23.03
CA ILE A 147 3.47 -6.86 -22.79
C ILE A 147 3.89 -6.61 -21.34
N GLN A 148 3.65 -5.41 -20.84
CA GLN A 148 3.96 -5.06 -19.44
C GLN A 148 3.16 -5.92 -18.45
N ARG A 149 1.88 -6.22 -18.72
CA ARG A 149 1.07 -7.11 -17.90
C ARG A 149 1.63 -8.54 -17.87
N ARG A 150 2.05 -9.10 -19.01
CA ARG A 150 2.67 -10.43 -19.04
C ARG A 150 3.94 -10.48 -18.20
N HIS A 151 4.82 -9.50 -18.38
CA HIS A 151 6.05 -9.39 -17.60
C HIS A 151 5.76 -9.25 -16.10
N PHE A 152 4.79 -8.41 -15.72
CA PHE A 152 4.33 -8.26 -14.33
C PHE A 152 3.90 -9.61 -13.74
N PHE A 153 3.04 -10.38 -14.41
CA PHE A 153 2.57 -11.67 -13.88
C PHE A 153 3.68 -12.71 -13.78
N GLN A 154 4.67 -12.69 -14.67
CA GLN A 154 5.85 -13.56 -14.57
C GLN A 154 6.66 -13.23 -13.31
N LEU A 155 6.92 -11.95 -13.05
CA LEU A 155 7.65 -11.50 -11.86
C LEU A 155 6.86 -11.76 -10.58
N LEU A 156 5.56 -11.47 -10.57
CA LEU A 156 4.71 -11.73 -9.41
C LEU A 156 4.68 -13.22 -9.05
N ARG A 157 4.53 -14.09 -10.04
CA ARG A 157 4.60 -15.55 -9.83
C ARG A 157 5.94 -15.97 -9.22
N LYS A 158 7.05 -15.44 -9.71
CA LYS A 158 8.39 -15.71 -9.17
C LYS A 158 8.48 -15.25 -7.72
N SER A 159 8.09 -14.01 -7.42
CA SER A 159 8.10 -13.45 -6.07
C SER A 159 7.28 -14.29 -5.09
N LEU A 160 6.07 -14.69 -5.46
CA LEU A 160 5.21 -15.52 -4.62
C LEU A 160 5.80 -16.91 -4.35
N LEU A 161 6.48 -17.51 -5.32
CA LEU A 161 7.18 -18.77 -5.12
C LEU A 161 8.35 -18.61 -4.14
N ASP A 162 9.17 -17.58 -4.34
CA ASP A 162 10.32 -17.28 -3.47
C ASP A 162 9.88 -16.96 -2.03
N SER A 163 8.77 -16.26 -1.85
CA SER A 163 8.22 -15.93 -0.53
C SER A 163 7.68 -17.17 0.21
N ARG A 164 7.04 -18.09 -0.49
CA ARG A 164 6.59 -19.37 0.09
C ARG A 164 7.76 -20.24 0.54
N PHE A 165 8.84 -20.28 -0.23
CA PHE A 165 10.04 -21.03 0.18
C PHE A 165 10.68 -20.49 1.45
N ARG A 166 10.64 -19.16 1.68
CA ARG A 166 11.17 -18.55 2.92
C ARG A 166 10.29 -18.82 4.13
N ALA A 167 8.97 -18.85 3.98
CA ALA A 167 8.03 -19.12 5.07
C ALA A 167 8.10 -20.57 5.60
N HIS A 168 8.66 -21.50 4.83
CA HIS A 168 8.83 -22.91 5.27
C HIS A 168 10.22 -23.21 5.87
N GLN A 169 11.10 -22.18 6.02
CA GLN A 169 12.42 -22.33 6.60
C GLN A 169 12.54 -21.70 8.01
N ILE A 170 11.44 -21.22 8.58
CA ILE A 170 11.33 -20.74 9.96
C ILE A 170 10.43 -21.72 10.74
#